data_1f3d041f20e3e9d187afe757a4fec30c
#
_entry.id   1f3d041f20e3e9d187afe757a4fec30c
#
_cell.length_a   1.000
_cell.length_b   1.000
_cell.length_c   1.000
_cell.angle_alpha   90.00
_cell.angle_beta   90.00
_cell.angle_gamma   90.00
#
_symmetry.space_group_name_H-M   'P 1'
#
loop_
_entity.id
_entity.type
_entity.pdbx_description
1 polymer ?
#
loop_
_entity_poly.entity_id
_entity_poly.type
_entity_poly.pdbx_seq_one_letter_code
_entity_poly.pdbx_strand_id
1 'polypeptide(L)'
;SDKPDNYRYRTSEQAQVVVELLNHLGLDSLWLYGHSMGGSIAIETATLLTSRVKGLIVSEPNFHAGGGMFSRAIAAQTEQHFLAQGYDDMLRAETSPWTGSLQSNAPWAVWRCATSLVEGVKPDWEHLFLSLRCPVMLVFGERSLPDDDFNRLQQNGVAVKIIPDAGHSMSWENPSALAQALSGFINGS
;
A
#
# COMPACT_ATOMS: atom_id res chain seq x y z
N SER A 1 -5.93 -16.39 1.93
CA SER A 1 -6.40 -16.07 3.28
C SER A 1 -7.91 -15.97 3.30
N ASP A 2 -8.52 -16.19 4.46
CA ASP A 2 -9.95 -16.04 4.67
C ASP A 2 -10.37 -14.59 4.45
N LYS A 3 -11.62 -14.41 4.04
CA LYS A 3 -12.19 -13.09 3.77
C LYS A 3 -13.55 -12.98 4.49
N PRO A 4 -13.52 -12.81 5.84
CA PRO A 4 -14.74 -12.75 6.63
C PRO A 4 -15.61 -11.55 6.21
N ASP A 5 -16.91 -11.77 6.08
CA ASP A 5 -17.87 -10.75 5.66
C ASP A 5 -18.23 -9.76 6.78
N ASN A 6 -17.97 -10.12 8.03
CA ASN A 6 -18.17 -9.27 9.20
C ASN A 6 -16.95 -8.39 9.55
N TYR A 7 -15.85 -8.46 8.75
CA TYR A 7 -14.66 -7.63 8.93
C TYR A 7 -14.78 -6.33 8.11
N ARG A 8 -14.35 -5.22 8.65
CA ARG A 8 -14.54 -3.90 8.02
C ARG A 8 -13.47 -3.56 6.97
N TYR A 9 -12.34 -4.27 6.99
CA TYR A 9 -11.22 -4.07 6.05
C TYR A 9 -10.63 -2.65 6.05
N ARG A 10 -10.70 -1.94 7.17
CA ARG A 10 -9.99 -0.66 7.31
C ARG A 10 -8.50 -0.88 7.31
N THR A 11 -7.74 0.06 6.75
CA THR A 11 -6.26 -0.04 6.72
C THR A 11 -5.69 -0.21 8.12
N SER A 12 -6.21 0.50 9.12
CA SER A 12 -5.81 0.38 10.53
C SER A 12 -6.10 -1.00 11.13
N GLU A 13 -7.21 -1.63 10.78
CA GLU A 13 -7.52 -2.99 11.22
C GLU A 13 -6.60 -4.02 10.55
N GLN A 14 -6.29 -3.83 9.28
CA GLN A 14 -5.33 -4.67 8.56
C GLN A 14 -3.92 -4.52 9.14
N ALA A 15 -3.51 -3.32 9.52
CA ALA A 15 -2.25 -3.10 10.23
C ALA A 15 -2.19 -3.86 11.57
N GLN A 16 -3.28 -3.90 12.33
CA GLN A 16 -3.38 -4.70 13.56
C GLN A 16 -3.22 -6.21 13.27
N VAL A 17 -3.86 -6.72 12.23
CA VAL A 17 -3.70 -8.14 11.82
C VAL A 17 -2.24 -8.45 11.48
N VAL A 18 -1.53 -7.53 10.79
CA VAL A 18 -0.09 -7.69 10.53
C VAL A 18 0.70 -7.74 11.84
N VAL A 19 0.41 -6.83 12.78
CA VAL A 19 1.08 -6.84 14.11
C VAL A 19 0.84 -8.15 14.85
N GLU A 20 -0.39 -8.65 14.88
CA GLU A 20 -0.73 -9.93 15.51
C GLU A 20 0.01 -11.11 14.86
N LEU A 21 0.08 -11.13 13.53
CA LEU A 21 0.86 -12.13 12.79
C LEU A 21 2.34 -12.09 13.17
N LEU A 22 2.95 -10.91 13.20
CA LEU A 22 4.36 -10.73 13.57
C LEU A 22 4.63 -11.13 15.03
N ASN A 23 3.68 -10.89 15.93
CA ASN A 23 3.74 -11.36 17.31
C ASN A 23 3.67 -12.89 17.39
N HIS A 24 2.76 -13.50 16.64
CA HIS A 24 2.61 -14.96 16.56
C HIS A 24 3.87 -15.65 16.02
N LEU A 25 4.53 -15.00 15.05
CA LEU A 25 5.78 -15.50 14.47
C LEU A 25 7.04 -15.20 15.33
N GLY A 26 6.92 -14.44 16.41
CA GLY A 26 8.04 -14.07 17.27
C GLY A 26 9.09 -13.18 16.57
N LEU A 27 8.67 -12.34 15.62
CA LEU A 27 9.58 -11.47 14.86
C LEU A 27 9.76 -10.11 15.57
N ASP A 28 10.83 -10.00 16.36
CA ASP A 28 11.10 -8.81 17.17
C ASP A 28 11.87 -7.70 16.45
N SER A 29 12.40 -7.96 15.25
CA SER A 29 13.17 -6.98 14.48
C SER A 29 13.06 -7.27 12.98
N LEU A 30 12.55 -6.31 12.20
CA LEU A 30 12.21 -6.55 10.81
C LEU A 30 12.26 -5.28 9.96
N TRP A 31 12.36 -5.47 8.65
CA TRP A 31 12.11 -4.49 7.63
C TRP A 31 10.69 -4.66 7.11
N LEU A 32 10.01 -3.55 6.83
CA LEU A 32 8.69 -3.56 6.20
C LEU A 32 8.80 -3.04 4.77
N TYR A 33 8.11 -3.69 3.86
CA TYR A 33 7.87 -3.19 2.51
C TYR A 33 6.37 -3.23 2.23
N GLY A 34 5.84 -2.14 1.69
CA GLY A 34 4.45 -2.05 1.27
C GLY A 34 4.30 -1.33 -0.08
N HIS A 35 3.41 -1.86 -0.93
CA HIS A 35 3.10 -1.27 -2.23
C HIS A 35 1.65 -0.80 -2.27
N SER A 36 1.39 0.40 -2.84
CA SER A 36 0.05 0.95 -3.01
C SER A 36 -0.71 0.98 -1.66
N MET A 37 -1.93 0.46 -1.58
CA MET A 37 -2.66 0.30 -0.31
C MET A 37 -1.84 -0.42 0.76
N GLY A 38 -1.06 -1.44 0.37
CA GLY A 38 -0.14 -2.14 1.29
C GLY A 38 0.94 -1.22 1.85
N GLY A 39 1.32 -0.15 1.14
CA GLY A 39 2.20 0.90 1.65
C GLY A 39 1.58 1.70 2.79
N SER A 40 0.33 2.11 2.63
CA SER A 40 -0.43 2.80 3.69
C SER A 40 -0.60 1.91 4.93
N ILE A 41 -0.92 0.62 4.73
CA ILE A 41 -1.01 -0.36 5.82
C ILE A 41 0.37 -0.56 6.49
N ALA A 42 1.46 -0.62 5.72
CA ALA A 42 2.81 -0.77 6.26
C ALA A 42 3.24 0.45 7.08
N ILE A 43 2.84 1.67 6.70
CA ILE A 43 3.05 2.90 7.49
C ILE A 43 2.35 2.79 8.85
N GLU A 44 1.06 2.43 8.86
CA GLU A 44 0.32 2.23 10.11
C GLU A 44 0.92 1.11 10.98
N THR A 45 1.32 0.00 10.34
CA THR A 45 2.00 -1.12 11.02
C THR A 45 3.32 -0.67 11.67
N ALA A 46 4.13 0.11 10.95
CA ALA A 46 5.40 0.64 11.47
C ALA A 46 5.18 1.55 12.68
N THR A 47 4.13 2.37 12.64
CA THR A 47 3.75 3.22 13.78
C THR A 47 3.38 2.41 15.03
N LEU A 48 2.68 1.28 14.85
CA LEU A 48 2.31 0.38 15.95
C LEU A 48 3.50 -0.42 16.51
N LEU A 49 4.42 -0.85 15.65
CA LEU A 49 5.57 -1.68 16.02
C LEU A 49 6.75 -0.89 16.60
N THR A 50 6.83 0.41 16.31
CA THR A 50 7.85 1.35 16.82
C THR A 50 9.30 0.84 16.68
N SER A 51 9.98 0.48 17.79
CA SER A 51 11.38 0.06 17.81
C SER A 51 11.67 -1.31 17.17
N ARG A 52 10.63 -2.09 16.82
CA ARG A 52 10.80 -3.37 16.12
C ARG A 52 11.08 -3.21 14.64
N VAL A 53 10.75 -2.04 14.07
CA VAL A 53 10.95 -1.76 12.64
C VAL A 53 12.34 -1.17 12.44
N LYS A 54 13.21 -1.93 11.76
CA LYS A 54 14.55 -1.48 11.33
C LYS A 54 14.49 -0.42 10.26
N GLY A 55 13.48 -0.49 9.40
CA GLY A 55 13.22 0.48 8.34
C GLY A 55 11.97 0.13 7.57
N LEU A 56 11.43 1.13 6.89
CA LEU A 56 10.22 1.03 6.08
C LEU A 56 10.50 1.48 4.65
N ILE A 57 10.09 0.67 3.69
CA ILE A 57 10.10 1.03 2.27
C ILE A 57 8.65 1.01 1.80
N VAL A 58 8.22 2.06 1.12
CA VAL A 58 6.90 2.12 0.50
C VAL A 58 7.01 2.45 -0.97
N SER A 59 6.24 1.79 -1.81
CA SER A 59 6.17 2.10 -3.23
C SER A 59 4.76 2.58 -3.61
N GLU A 60 4.69 3.81 -4.12
CA GLU A 60 3.48 4.50 -4.55
C GLU A 60 2.30 4.31 -3.58
N PRO A 61 2.47 4.60 -2.28
CA PRO A 61 1.40 4.45 -1.30
C PRO A 61 0.33 5.53 -1.48
N ASN A 62 -0.83 5.36 -0.84
CA ASN A 62 -1.73 6.47 -0.60
C ASN A 62 -1.23 7.22 0.65
N PHE A 63 -0.86 8.50 0.51
CA PHE A 63 -0.46 9.35 1.64
C PHE A 63 -1.63 10.12 2.24
N HIS A 64 -2.67 10.39 1.45
CA HIS A 64 -3.81 11.21 1.84
C HIS A 64 -5.14 10.50 1.60
N ALA A 65 -6.19 10.97 2.26
CA ALA A 65 -7.57 10.59 1.94
C ALA A 65 -7.90 10.89 0.48
N GLY A 66 -8.87 10.18 -0.07
CA GLY A 66 -9.31 10.34 -1.46
C GLY A 66 -8.94 9.16 -2.35
N GLY A 67 -8.02 8.31 -1.93
CA GLY A 67 -7.64 7.10 -2.66
C GLY A 67 -7.06 7.34 -4.06
N GLY A 68 -6.64 6.27 -4.71
CA GLY A 68 -6.22 6.27 -6.11
C GLY A 68 -7.39 6.16 -7.09
N MET A 69 -7.10 6.11 -8.38
CA MET A 69 -8.11 6.02 -9.45
C MET A 69 -9.08 4.85 -9.26
N PHE A 70 -8.57 3.65 -8.97
CA PHE A 70 -9.38 2.45 -8.74
C PHE A 70 -10.25 2.57 -7.49
N SER A 71 -9.67 2.94 -6.36
CA SER A 71 -10.42 3.03 -5.11
C SER A 71 -11.50 4.10 -5.16
N ARG A 72 -11.27 5.22 -5.85
CA ARG A 72 -12.33 6.23 -6.07
C ARG A 72 -13.49 5.69 -6.91
N ALA A 73 -13.20 5.00 -8.00
CA ALA A 73 -14.23 4.44 -8.88
C ALA A 73 -15.06 3.35 -8.16
N ILE A 74 -14.44 2.56 -7.30
CA ILE A 74 -15.11 1.53 -6.50
C ILE A 74 -15.96 2.18 -5.40
N ALA A 75 -15.39 3.08 -4.62
CA ALA A 75 -16.06 3.74 -3.49
C ALA A 75 -17.17 4.72 -3.91
N ALA A 76 -17.17 5.17 -5.17
CA ALA A 76 -18.27 5.96 -5.74
C ALA A 76 -19.57 5.15 -5.92
N GLN A 77 -19.49 3.82 -5.87
CA GLN A 77 -20.64 2.93 -5.94
C GLN A 77 -21.13 2.59 -4.53
N THR A 78 -22.42 2.31 -4.38
CA THR A 78 -22.90 1.71 -3.13
C THR A 78 -22.36 0.27 -2.98
N GLU A 79 -22.15 -0.21 -1.75
CA GLU A 79 -21.73 -1.60 -1.52
C GLU A 79 -22.67 -2.58 -2.22
N GLN A 80 -23.98 -2.38 -2.09
CA GLN A 80 -24.98 -3.22 -2.73
C GLN A 80 -24.83 -3.30 -4.26
N HIS A 81 -24.63 -2.17 -4.93
CA HIS A 81 -24.44 -2.14 -6.39
C HIS A 81 -23.12 -2.81 -6.78
N PHE A 82 -22.04 -2.51 -6.07
CA PHE A 82 -20.74 -3.09 -6.35
C PHE A 82 -20.74 -4.61 -6.20
N LEU A 83 -21.37 -5.13 -5.14
CA LEU A 83 -21.49 -6.58 -4.93
C LEU A 83 -22.39 -7.27 -5.99
N ALA A 84 -23.43 -6.59 -6.45
CA ALA A 84 -24.39 -7.18 -7.40
C ALA A 84 -23.88 -7.18 -8.85
N GLN A 85 -23.07 -6.18 -9.24
CA GLN A 85 -22.64 -5.98 -10.63
C GLN A 85 -21.26 -5.37 -10.77
N GLY A 86 -20.94 -4.33 -10.00
CA GLY A 86 -19.74 -3.51 -10.20
C GLY A 86 -18.43 -4.29 -10.12
N TYR A 87 -18.36 -5.33 -9.27
CA TYR A 87 -17.21 -6.20 -9.16
C TYR A 87 -16.97 -7.03 -10.43
N ASP A 88 -18.02 -7.60 -10.99
CA ASP A 88 -17.94 -8.39 -12.23
C ASP A 88 -17.61 -7.49 -13.43
N ASP A 89 -18.15 -6.26 -13.46
CA ASP A 89 -17.83 -5.26 -14.49
C ASP A 89 -16.34 -4.87 -14.41
N MET A 90 -15.83 -4.64 -13.20
CA MET A 90 -14.41 -4.35 -12.97
C MET A 90 -13.51 -5.50 -13.42
N LEU A 91 -13.86 -6.75 -13.10
CA LEU A 91 -13.08 -7.93 -13.51
C LEU A 91 -13.06 -8.10 -15.03
N ARG A 92 -14.17 -7.79 -15.72
CA ARG A 92 -14.22 -7.83 -17.18
C ARG A 92 -13.40 -6.75 -17.85
N ALA A 93 -13.30 -5.57 -17.23
CA ALA A 93 -12.54 -4.44 -17.75
C ALA A 93 -11.03 -4.54 -17.47
N GLU A 94 -10.63 -5.28 -16.43
CA GLU A 94 -9.23 -5.40 -16.03
C GLU A 94 -8.50 -6.43 -16.87
N THR A 95 -7.45 -6.00 -17.57
CA THR A 95 -6.66 -6.86 -18.48
C THR A 95 -5.21 -7.03 -18.04
N SER A 96 -4.81 -6.39 -16.93
CA SER A 96 -3.44 -6.51 -16.40
C SER A 96 -3.24 -7.84 -15.65
N PRO A 97 -2.00 -8.21 -15.33
CA PRO A 97 -1.69 -9.35 -14.47
C PRO A 97 -2.36 -9.31 -13.08
N TRP A 98 -2.85 -8.14 -12.65
CA TRP A 98 -3.57 -7.98 -11.40
C TRP A 98 -4.93 -8.67 -11.37
N THR A 99 -5.52 -8.97 -12.53
CA THR A 99 -6.81 -9.68 -12.68
C THR A 99 -6.88 -10.94 -11.82
N GLY A 100 -5.82 -11.76 -11.82
CA GLY A 100 -5.78 -13.01 -11.04
C GLY A 100 -5.87 -12.75 -9.52
N SER A 101 -5.22 -11.68 -9.05
CA SER A 101 -5.31 -11.27 -7.65
C SER A 101 -6.71 -10.76 -7.30
N LEU A 102 -7.34 -9.98 -8.18
CA LEU A 102 -8.71 -9.51 -8.00
C LEU A 102 -9.69 -10.68 -7.92
N GLN A 103 -9.63 -11.61 -8.86
CA GLN A 103 -10.50 -12.79 -8.89
C GLN A 103 -10.40 -13.65 -7.62
N SER A 104 -9.26 -13.61 -6.93
CA SER A 104 -9.07 -14.35 -5.68
C SER A 104 -9.64 -13.63 -4.46
N ASN A 105 -10.14 -12.41 -4.60
CA ASN A 105 -10.71 -11.61 -3.52
C ASN A 105 -12.24 -11.74 -3.43
N ALA A 106 -12.78 -11.31 -2.28
CA ALA A 106 -14.21 -11.19 -2.10
C ALA A 106 -14.68 -9.77 -2.45
N PRO A 107 -15.81 -9.60 -3.15
CA PRO A 107 -16.29 -8.28 -3.56
C PRO A 107 -16.44 -7.30 -2.40
N TRP A 108 -16.98 -7.74 -1.27
CA TRP A 108 -17.11 -6.88 -0.07
C TRP A 108 -15.75 -6.42 0.48
N ALA A 109 -14.74 -7.29 0.45
CA ALA A 109 -13.40 -6.92 0.89
C ALA A 109 -12.80 -5.84 -0.01
N VAL A 110 -12.94 -5.98 -1.33
CA VAL A 110 -12.46 -5.00 -2.32
C VAL A 110 -13.16 -3.66 -2.13
N TRP A 111 -14.50 -3.66 -1.99
CA TRP A 111 -15.25 -2.42 -1.79
C TRP A 111 -14.87 -1.71 -0.49
N ARG A 112 -14.79 -2.44 0.62
CA ARG A 112 -14.45 -1.89 1.94
C ARG A 112 -13.01 -1.38 2.01
N CYS A 113 -12.05 -2.09 1.40
CA CYS A 113 -10.69 -1.61 1.25
C CYS A 113 -10.62 -0.28 0.47
N ALA A 114 -11.33 -0.21 -0.67
CA ALA A 114 -11.38 1.00 -1.48
C ALA A 114 -12.00 2.18 -0.72
N THR A 115 -13.10 1.94 -0.01
CA THR A 115 -13.76 2.96 0.83
C THR A 115 -12.83 3.43 1.95
N SER A 116 -12.11 2.53 2.60
CA SER A 116 -11.15 2.88 3.64
C SER A 116 -10.04 3.80 3.12
N LEU A 117 -9.52 3.57 1.91
CA LEU A 117 -8.52 4.45 1.29
C LEU A 117 -9.09 5.84 0.95
N VAL A 118 -10.35 5.89 0.52
CA VAL A 118 -11.02 7.17 0.22
C VAL A 118 -11.32 7.95 1.49
N GLU A 119 -11.74 7.30 2.56
CA GLU A 119 -11.96 7.91 3.87
C GLU A 119 -10.65 8.42 4.50
N GLY A 120 -9.56 7.68 4.32
CA GLY A 120 -8.26 7.97 4.91
C GLY A 120 -8.20 7.76 6.42
N VAL A 121 -7.12 8.22 7.03
CA VAL A 121 -6.86 8.15 8.48
C VAL A 121 -6.49 9.51 9.03
N LYS A 122 -6.54 9.68 10.35
CA LYS A 122 -6.11 10.91 11.04
C LYS A 122 -5.20 10.56 12.23
N PRO A 123 -3.96 11.11 12.29
CA PRO A 123 -3.33 11.91 11.23
C PRO A 123 -3.18 11.12 9.93
N ASP A 124 -2.98 11.79 8.78
CA ASP A 124 -2.83 11.12 7.48
C ASP A 124 -1.54 10.28 7.40
N TRP A 125 -1.46 9.42 6.38
CA TRP A 125 -0.32 8.51 6.24
C TRP A 125 1.01 9.23 5.97
N GLU A 126 1.01 10.42 5.35
CA GLU A 126 2.23 11.21 5.18
C GLU A 126 2.76 11.67 6.53
N HIS A 127 1.91 12.21 7.39
CA HIS A 127 2.31 12.62 8.73
C HIS A 127 2.83 11.43 9.53
N LEU A 128 2.15 10.28 9.48
CA LEU A 128 2.61 9.05 10.13
C LEU A 128 3.97 8.61 9.58
N PHE A 129 4.16 8.61 8.26
CA PHE A 129 5.41 8.22 7.59
C PHE A 129 6.58 9.10 8.02
N LEU A 130 6.40 10.42 8.01
CA LEU A 130 7.41 11.38 8.42
C LEU A 130 7.71 11.36 9.93
N SER A 131 6.80 10.86 10.75
CA SER A 131 7.00 10.73 12.21
C SER A 131 7.80 9.50 12.63
N LEU A 132 8.05 8.56 11.71
CA LEU A 132 8.80 7.33 12.00
C LEU A 132 10.25 7.65 12.35
N ARG A 133 10.80 6.91 13.32
CA ARG A 133 12.19 7.09 13.78
C ARG A 133 13.19 6.16 13.09
N CYS A 134 12.70 5.21 12.31
CA CYS A 134 13.55 4.32 11.52
C CYS A 134 13.83 4.93 10.14
N PRO A 135 14.87 4.46 9.42
CA PRO A 135 15.10 4.82 8.03
C PRO A 135 13.88 4.52 7.17
N VAL A 136 13.51 5.46 6.30
CA VAL A 136 12.39 5.32 5.37
C VAL A 136 12.83 5.58 3.94
N MET A 137 12.25 4.85 2.98
CA MET A 137 12.47 5.08 1.55
C MET A 137 11.14 5.05 0.79
N LEU A 138 10.99 6.01 -0.13
CA LEU A 138 9.90 6.09 -1.07
C LEU A 138 10.35 5.62 -2.46
N VAL A 139 9.59 4.74 -3.09
CA VAL A 139 9.87 4.18 -4.41
C VAL A 139 8.76 4.54 -5.38
N PHE A 140 9.13 4.97 -6.59
CA PHE A 140 8.17 5.22 -7.68
C PHE A 140 8.65 4.57 -8.97
N GLY A 141 7.71 4.15 -9.81
CA GLY A 141 7.99 3.79 -11.19
C GLY A 141 8.23 5.06 -12.02
N GLU A 142 9.18 5.00 -12.95
CA GLU A 142 9.52 6.12 -13.83
C GLU A 142 8.29 6.68 -14.57
N ARG A 143 7.39 5.79 -15.03
CA ARG A 143 6.19 6.18 -15.77
C ARG A 143 5.06 6.75 -14.89
N SER A 144 5.19 6.67 -13.57
CA SER A 144 4.26 7.30 -12.62
C SER A 144 4.64 8.75 -12.29
N LEU A 145 5.79 9.21 -12.76
CA LEU A 145 6.28 10.57 -12.53
C LEU A 145 5.86 11.51 -13.69
N PRO A 146 5.68 12.83 -13.46
CA PRO A 146 5.87 13.52 -12.19
C PRO A 146 4.73 13.28 -11.19
N ASP A 147 5.06 13.31 -9.90
CA ASP A 147 4.13 13.15 -8.78
C ASP A 147 4.46 14.16 -7.68
N ASP A 148 3.43 14.82 -7.13
CA ASP A 148 3.61 15.90 -6.16
C ASP A 148 4.10 15.40 -4.80
N ASP A 149 3.63 14.24 -4.35
CA ASP A 149 4.07 13.64 -3.08
C ASP A 149 5.53 13.21 -3.18
N PHE A 150 5.92 12.60 -4.31
CA PHE A 150 7.32 12.24 -4.57
C PHE A 150 8.24 13.46 -4.49
N ASN A 151 7.88 14.52 -5.23
CA ASN A 151 8.71 15.75 -5.28
C ASN A 151 8.82 16.40 -3.90
N ARG A 152 7.71 16.51 -3.17
CA ARG A 152 7.67 17.12 -1.84
C ARG A 152 8.48 16.34 -0.82
N LEU A 153 8.32 15.01 -0.80
CA LEU A 153 9.04 14.15 0.16
C LEU A 153 10.55 14.12 -0.15
N GLN A 154 10.94 14.09 -1.43
CA GLN A 154 12.33 14.21 -1.82
C GLN A 154 12.95 15.52 -1.36
N GLN A 155 12.24 16.64 -1.54
CA GLN A 155 12.69 17.96 -1.08
C GLN A 155 12.82 18.04 0.46
N ASN A 156 12.02 17.26 1.17
CA ASN A 156 12.07 17.14 2.63
C ASN A 156 13.12 16.13 3.13
N GLY A 157 13.97 15.62 2.24
CA GLY A 157 15.11 14.77 2.61
C GLY A 157 14.75 13.27 2.77
N VAL A 158 13.57 12.85 2.38
CA VAL A 158 13.22 11.42 2.33
C VAL A 158 14.07 10.74 1.24
N ALA A 159 14.66 9.59 1.56
CA ALA A 159 15.34 8.77 0.56
C ALA A 159 14.34 8.32 -0.50
N VAL A 160 14.65 8.58 -1.78
CA VAL A 160 13.78 8.22 -2.90
C VAL A 160 14.49 7.32 -3.90
N LYS A 161 13.73 6.43 -4.56
CA LYS A 161 14.24 5.60 -5.64
C LYS A 161 13.25 5.53 -6.79
N ILE A 162 13.73 5.70 -8.00
CA ILE A 162 12.95 5.53 -9.24
C ILE A 162 13.29 4.16 -9.85
N ILE A 163 12.26 3.41 -10.21
CA ILE A 163 12.39 2.14 -10.92
C ILE A 163 12.24 2.42 -12.41
N PRO A 164 13.30 2.23 -13.20
CA PRO A 164 13.26 2.49 -14.64
C PRO A 164 12.32 1.53 -15.35
N ASP A 165 11.76 1.97 -16.47
CA ASP A 165 10.85 1.19 -17.33
C ASP A 165 9.62 0.62 -16.59
N ALA A 166 9.22 1.22 -15.48
CA ALA A 166 8.10 0.78 -14.65
C ALA A 166 7.12 1.92 -14.36
N GLY A 167 5.86 1.57 -14.18
CA GLY A 167 4.81 2.41 -13.60
C GLY A 167 4.36 1.83 -12.26
N HIS A 168 3.06 2.00 -11.95
CA HIS A 168 2.50 1.52 -10.67
C HIS A 168 2.72 0.02 -10.41
N SER A 169 2.71 -0.80 -11.46
CA SER A 169 2.90 -2.25 -11.35
C SER A 169 4.37 -2.70 -11.40
N MET A 170 5.27 -1.93 -10.81
CA MET A 170 6.73 -2.13 -10.89
C MET A 170 7.22 -3.53 -10.49
N SER A 171 6.49 -4.23 -9.63
CA SER A 171 6.81 -5.62 -9.24
C SER A 171 6.66 -6.64 -10.39
N TRP A 172 5.88 -6.31 -11.41
CA TRP A 172 5.71 -7.10 -12.62
C TRP A 172 6.51 -6.52 -13.79
N GLU A 173 6.60 -5.20 -13.86
CA GLU A 173 7.21 -4.50 -15.00
C GLU A 173 8.73 -4.52 -14.94
N ASN A 174 9.32 -4.34 -13.76
CA ASN A 174 10.77 -4.43 -13.54
C ASN A 174 11.11 -4.97 -12.15
N PRO A 175 10.84 -6.27 -11.88
CA PRO A 175 11.08 -6.88 -10.56
C PRO A 175 12.55 -6.86 -10.15
N SER A 176 13.47 -6.96 -11.12
CA SER A 176 14.91 -6.96 -10.86
C SER A 176 15.39 -5.61 -10.32
N ALA A 177 14.98 -4.51 -10.94
CA ALA A 177 15.35 -3.17 -10.47
C ALA A 177 14.69 -2.87 -9.10
N LEU A 178 13.44 -3.28 -8.90
CA LEU A 178 12.78 -3.17 -7.61
C LEU A 178 13.55 -3.94 -6.52
N ALA A 179 13.89 -5.21 -6.76
CA ALA A 179 14.63 -6.03 -5.80
C ALA A 179 16.00 -5.43 -5.45
N GLN A 180 16.71 -4.88 -6.45
CA GLN A 180 17.99 -4.18 -6.23
C GLN A 180 17.82 -2.92 -5.38
N ALA A 181 16.76 -2.13 -5.63
CA ALA A 181 16.48 -0.94 -4.86
C ALA A 181 16.20 -1.28 -3.38
N LEU A 182 15.35 -2.30 -3.13
CA LEU A 182 15.03 -2.76 -1.77
C LEU A 182 16.27 -3.28 -1.06
N SER A 183 17.03 -4.19 -1.70
CA SER A 183 18.24 -4.78 -1.12
C SER A 183 19.32 -3.74 -0.85
N GLY A 184 19.50 -2.78 -1.77
CA GLY A 184 20.47 -1.70 -1.62
C GLY A 184 20.18 -0.82 -0.42
N PHE A 185 18.93 -0.48 -0.18
CA PHE A 185 18.53 0.31 0.98
C PHE A 185 18.70 -0.48 2.30
N ILE A 186 18.27 -1.74 2.33
CA ILE A 186 18.39 -2.60 3.50
C ILE A 186 19.85 -2.80 3.94
N ASN A 187 20.76 -2.95 2.98
CA ASN A 187 22.17 -3.22 3.26
C ASN A 187 23.01 -1.95 3.48
N GLY A 188 22.49 -0.78 3.11
CA GLY A 188 23.19 0.50 3.25
C GLY A 188 22.75 1.35 4.46
N SER A 189 21.80 0.88 5.24
CA SER A 189 21.20 1.59 6.37
C SER A 189 21.66 1.09 7.73
#